data_2ea7badbd7e1640336fb71db26a0ee27
#
_entry.id   2ea7badbd7e1640336fb71db26a0ee27
#
_cell.length_a   1.000
_cell.length_b   1.000
_cell.length_c   1.000
_cell.angle_alpha   90.00
_cell.angle_beta   90.00
_cell.angle_gamma   90.00
#
_symmetry.space_group_name_H-M   'P 1'
#
loop_
_entity.id
_entity.type
_entity.pdbx_description
1 polymer ?
#
loop_
_entity_poly.entity_id
_entity_poly.type
_entity_poly.pdbx_seq_one_letter_code
_entity_poly.pdbx_strand_id
1 'polypeptide(L)'
;MIELDLPYPPSVNHYYRRVGPRTLISREGRRFRERVLSVLAATRPRPFDGPIAVQVEVYPPDHRRRDIDNVQKSLFDALQHGGVYLDDSQIVRLVIEKLSLIHI
;
A
#
# COMPACT_ATOMS: atom_id res chain seq x y z
N MET A 1 -17.05 -6.21 2.68
CA MET A 1 -15.76 -5.89 3.34
C MET A 1 -14.72 -6.89 2.93
N ILE A 2 -13.51 -6.44 2.62
CA ILE A 2 -12.39 -7.35 2.38
C ILE A 2 -11.26 -7.06 3.36
N GLU A 3 -10.53 -8.10 3.74
CA GLU A 3 -9.33 -7.99 4.55
C GLU A 3 -8.16 -8.58 3.77
N LEU A 4 -7.05 -7.86 3.76
CA LEU A 4 -5.86 -8.27 3.03
C LEU A 4 -4.65 -8.22 3.97
N ASP A 5 -3.86 -9.29 3.95
CA ASP A 5 -2.55 -9.32 4.58
C ASP A 5 -1.51 -9.10 3.49
N LEU A 6 -0.88 -7.94 3.54
CA LEU A 6 0.06 -7.52 2.52
C LEU A 6 1.48 -7.44 3.07
N PRO A 7 2.49 -7.62 2.23
CA PRO A 7 3.86 -7.36 2.65
C PRO A 7 4.03 -5.89 3.02
N TYR A 8 5.04 -5.60 3.82
CA TYR A 8 5.33 -4.23 4.24
C TYR A 8 5.71 -3.40 3.01
N PRO A 9 5.06 -2.25 2.76
CA PRO A 9 5.34 -1.45 1.58
C PRO A 9 6.74 -0.82 1.66
N PRO A 10 7.43 -0.63 0.53
CA PRO A 10 8.62 0.20 0.51
C PRO A 10 8.23 1.66 0.77
N SER A 11 9.17 2.44 1.31
CA SER A 11 8.95 3.88 1.44
C SER A 11 8.76 4.52 0.07
N VAL A 12 8.16 5.70 0.03
CA VAL A 12 7.94 6.41 -1.23
C VAL A 12 9.24 6.65 -1.98
N ASN A 13 10.35 6.88 -1.26
CA ASN A 13 11.65 7.11 -1.86
C ASN A 13 12.27 5.86 -2.49
N HIS A 14 11.85 4.68 -2.08
CA HIS A 14 12.29 3.40 -2.65
C HIS A 14 11.30 2.82 -3.64
N TYR A 15 10.05 3.23 -3.56
CA TYR A 15 9.00 2.81 -4.49
C TYR A 15 9.19 3.42 -5.86
N TYR A 16 9.60 4.69 -5.91
CA TYR A 16 9.87 5.40 -7.14
C TYR A 16 11.36 5.65 -7.30
N ARG A 17 11.78 5.87 -8.54
CA ARG A 17 13.11 6.34 -8.86
C ARG A 17 13.04 7.54 -9.81
N ARG A 18 14.04 8.36 -9.76
CA ARG A 18 14.12 9.54 -10.62
C ARG A 18 15.11 9.29 -11.75
N VAL A 19 14.67 9.54 -12.97
CA VAL A 19 15.52 9.45 -14.17
C VAL A 19 15.37 10.75 -14.94
N GLY A 20 16.34 11.67 -14.77
CA GLY A 20 16.21 13.02 -15.31
C GLY A 20 15.00 13.74 -14.73
N PRO A 21 14.14 14.37 -15.56
CA PRO A 21 12.93 15.03 -15.08
C PRO A 21 11.77 14.06 -14.79
N ARG A 22 11.97 12.76 -15.01
CA ARG A 22 10.90 11.77 -14.88
C ARG A 22 10.97 11.04 -13.56
N THR A 23 9.79 10.75 -12.99
CA THR A 23 9.65 9.85 -11.85
C THR A 23 9.08 8.54 -12.36
N LEU A 24 9.82 7.45 -12.17
CA LEU A 24 9.43 6.12 -12.61
C LEU A 24 9.30 5.19 -11.40
N ILE A 25 8.52 4.12 -11.58
CA ILE A 25 8.47 3.09 -10.56
C ILE A 25 9.81 2.36 -10.50
N SER A 26 10.31 2.11 -9.28
CA SER A 26 11.56 1.41 -9.07
C SER A 26 11.38 -0.10 -9.20
N ARG A 27 12.51 -0.83 -9.17
CA ARG A 27 12.50 -2.29 -9.10
C ARG A 27 11.79 -2.79 -7.85
N GLU A 28 12.05 -2.16 -6.70
CA GLU A 28 11.36 -2.50 -5.45
C GLU A 28 9.86 -2.21 -5.53
N GLY A 29 9.49 -1.10 -6.15
CA GLY A 29 8.09 -0.76 -6.36
C GLY A 29 7.38 -1.80 -7.22
N ARG A 30 8.01 -2.24 -8.32
CA ARG A 30 7.45 -3.29 -9.16
C ARG A 30 7.31 -4.61 -8.42
N ARG A 31 8.29 -4.98 -7.61
CA ARG A 31 8.22 -6.19 -6.78
C ARG A 31 7.07 -6.11 -5.79
N PHE A 32 6.89 -4.95 -5.17
CA PHE A 32 5.78 -4.77 -4.24
C PHE A 32 4.43 -4.91 -4.95
N ARG A 33 4.28 -4.30 -6.12
CA ARG A 33 3.06 -4.46 -6.93
C ARG A 33 2.79 -5.93 -7.27
N GLU A 34 3.83 -6.67 -7.64
CA GLU A 34 3.69 -8.10 -7.95
C GLU A 34 3.21 -8.90 -6.75
N ARG A 35 3.74 -8.61 -5.57
CA ARG A 35 3.32 -9.28 -4.34
C ARG A 35 1.88 -8.94 -3.98
N VAL A 36 1.48 -7.69 -4.14
CA VAL A 36 0.10 -7.27 -3.92
C VAL A 36 -0.82 -8.01 -4.91
N LEU A 37 -0.44 -8.08 -6.17
CA LEU A 37 -1.22 -8.80 -7.18
C LEU A 37 -1.36 -10.28 -6.83
N SER A 38 -0.33 -10.91 -6.27
CA SER A 38 -0.39 -12.31 -5.84
C SER A 38 -1.42 -12.50 -4.72
N VAL A 39 -1.46 -11.59 -3.76
CA VAL A 39 -2.46 -11.65 -2.68
C VAL A 39 -3.85 -11.44 -3.25
N LEU A 40 -4.02 -10.46 -4.14
CA LEU A 40 -5.31 -10.16 -4.75
C LEU A 40 -5.79 -11.31 -5.64
N ALA A 41 -4.90 -12.01 -6.30
CA ALA A 41 -5.26 -13.16 -7.11
C ALA A 41 -5.92 -14.28 -6.29
N ALA A 42 -5.51 -14.43 -5.04
CA ALA A 42 -6.12 -15.42 -4.13
C ALA A 42 -7.52 -15.01 -3.68
N THR A 43 -7.76 -13.72 -3.45
CA THR A 43 -9.06 -13.21 -2.99
C THR A 43 -9.98 -12.82 -4.14
N ARG A 44 -9.43 -12.46 -5.28
CA ARG A 44 -10.14 -12.01 -6.49
C ARG A 44 -11.24 -10.98 -6.18
N PRO A 45 -10.92 -9.88 -5.50
CA PRO A 45 -11.94 -8.89 -5.20
C PRO A 45 -12.39 -8.18 -6.48
N ARG A 46 -13.68 -7.82 -6.52
CA ARG A 46 -14.16 -6.90 -7.55
C ARG A 46 -13.76 -5.48 -7.17
N PRO A 47 -13.35 -4.65 -8.13
CA PRO A 47 -13.06 -3.26 -7.82
C PRO A 47 -14.27 -2.56 -7.21
N PHE A 48 -14.03 -1.81 -6.15
CA PHE A 48 -15.06 -0.94 -5.60
C PHE A 48 -15.29 0.23 -6.54
N ASP A 49 -16.53 0.57 -6.82
CA ASP A 49 -16.89 1.66 -7.73
C ASP A 49 -17.50 2.88 -7.04
N GLY A 50 -17.70 2.82 -5.74
CA GLY A 50 -18.27 3.89 -4.94
C GLY A 50 -17.33 4.35 -3.84
N PRO A 51 -17.83 5.18 -2.91
CA PRO A 51 -17.02 5.61 -1.76
C PRO A 51 -16.58 4.44 -0.90
N ILE A 52 -15.34 4.47 -0.44
CA ILE A 52 -14.79 3.41 0.41
C ILE A 52 -14.17 4.00 1.67
N ALA A 53 -14.20 3.22 2.74
CA ALA A 53 -13.47 3.49 3.96
C ALA A 53 -12.34 2.46 4.07
N VAL A 54 -11.15 2.91 4.41
CA VAL A 54 -9.97 2.06 4.49
C VAL A 54 -9.39 2.13 5.89
N GLN A 55 -9.11 0.98 6.46
CA GLN A 55 -8.36 0.88 7.71
C GLN A 55 -7.10 0.07 7.46
N VAL A 56 -5.97 0.63 7.85
CA VAL A 56 -4.65 0.02 7.65
C VAL A 56 -3.96 -0.14 8.99
N GLU A 57 -3.54 -1.35 9.27
CA GLU A 57 -2.69 -1.66 10.42
C GLU A 57 -1.29 -1.96 9.90
N VAL A 58 -0.32 -1.16 10.32
CA VAL A 58 1.05 -1.24 9.84
C VAL A 58 1.92 -1.86 10.93
N TYR A 59 2.58 -2.96 10.59
CA TYR A 59 3.48 -3.67 11.51
C TYR A 59 4.91 -3.55 10.98
N PRO A 60 5.69 -2.55 11.46
CA PRO A 60 7.07 -2.39 10.99
C PRO A 60 7.91 -3.66 11.25
N PRO A 61 8.75 -4.08 10.30
CA PRO A 61 9.49 -5.32 10.42
C PRO A 61 10.68 -5.23 11.40
N ASP A 62 11.05 -4.02 11.81
CA ASP A 62 12.15 -3.79 12.74
C ASP A 62 11.94 -2.49 13.50
N HIS A 63 12.93 -2.09 14.31
CA HIS A 63 12.84 -0.90 15.15
C HIS A 63 13.31 0.38 14.47
N ARG A 64 13.59 0.35 13.16
CA ARG A 64 13.98 1.56 12.44
C ARG A 64 12.86 2.57 12.47
N ARG A 65 13.24 3.83 12.52
CA ARG A 65 12.29 4.93 12.46
C ARG A 65 11.64 4.96 11.09
N ARG A 66 10.31 4.92 11.07
CA ARG A 66 9.50 4.98 9.84
C ARG A 66 8.30 5.85 10.06
N ASP A 67 8.04 6.72 9.10
CA ASP A 67 6.86 7.56 9.12
C ASP A 67 5.71 6.87 8.38
N ILE A 68 4.50 7.00 8.90
CA ILE A 68 3.31 6.38 8.31
C ILE A 68 3.09 6.85 6.87
N ASP A 69 3.25 8.14 6.61
CA ASP A 69 3.02 8.70 5.29
C ASP A 69 4.03 8.22 4.24
N ASN A 70 5.21 7.79 4.66
CA ASN A 70 6.20 7.23 3.74
C ASN A 70 5.78 5.90 3.12
N VAL A 71 4.89 5.15 3.76
CA VAL A 71 4.41 3.87 3.23
C VAL A 71 3.01 3.99 2.65
N GLN A 72 2.27 5.02 3.02
CA GLN A 72 0.89 5.20 2.59
C GLN A 72 0.77 5.32 1.07
N LYS A 73 1.58 6.16 0.46
CA LYS A 73 1.51 6.42 -0.98
C LYS A 73 1.83 5.17 -1.80
N SER A 74 2.86 4.43 -1.43
CA SER A 74 3.22 3.21 -2.14
C SER A 74 2.17 2.13 -1.98
N LEU A 75 1.58 2.00 -0.78
CA LEU A 75 0.51 1.05 -0.54
C LEU A 75 -0.71 1.34 -1.42
N PHE A 76 -1.19 2.57 -1.41
CA PHE A 76 -2.39 2.92 -2.17
C PHE A 76 -2.16 2.91 -3.67
N ASP A 77 -0.97 3.29 -4.13
CA ASP A 77 -0.63 3.13 -5.54
C ASP A 77 -0.71 1.66 -5.98
N ALA A 78 -0.17 0.76 -5.17
CA ALA A 78 -0.20 -0.66 -5.49
C ALA A 78 -1.62 -1.23 -5.45
N LEU A 79 -2.46 -0.80 -4.50
CA LEU A 79 -3.85 -1.24 -4.43
C LEU A 79 -4.67 -0.74 -5.61
N GLN A 80 -4.47 0.49 -6.02
CA GLN A 80 -5.15 1.05 -7.20
C GLN A 80 -4.67 0.33 -8.46
N HIS A 81 -3.38 0.12 -8.61
CA HIS A 81 -2.80 -0.62 -9.72
C HIS A 81 -3.36 -2.06 -9.78
N GLY A 82 -3.55 -2.68 -8.63
CA GLY A 82 -4.12 -4.01 -8.52
C GLY A 82 -5.62 -4.09 -8.72
N GLY A 83 -6.29 -2.96 -8.88
CA GLY A 83 -7.72 -2.91 -9.18
C GLY A 83 -8.65 -3.08 -7.99
N VAL A 84 -8.17 -2.80 -6.77
CA VAL A 84 -9.05 -2.84 -5.59
C VAL A 84 -10.09 -1.72 -5.65
N TYR A 85 -9.69 -0.57 -6.17
CA TYR A 85 -10.55 0.57 -6.43
C TYR A 85 -10.03 1.30 -7.67
N LEU A 86 -10.83 2.21 -8.22
CA LEU A 86 -10.52 2.85 -9.49
C LEU A 86 -9.74 4.14 -9.34
N ASP A 87 -9.99 4.89 -8.27
CA ASP A 87 -9.38 6.20 -8.06
C ASP A 87 -9.31 6.54 -6.57
N ASP A 88 -8.23 7.20 -6.17
CA ASP A 88 -8.00 7.61 -4.78
C ASP A 88 -9.12 8.51 -4.25
N SER A 89 -9.84 9.23 -5.12
CA SER A 89 -10.96 10.07 -4.72
C SER A 89 -12.11 9.28 -4.11
N GLN A 90 -12.15 7.96 -4.31
CA GLN A 90 -13.15 7.10 -3.68
C GLN A 90 -12.94 6.94 -2.18
N ILE A 91 -11.73 7.18 -1.69
CA ILE A 91 -11.41 7.02 -0.28
C ILE A 91 -11.98 8.22 0.48
N VAL A 92 -13.07 7.99 1.23
CA VAL A 92 -13.73 9.04 2.00
C VAL A 92 -13.37 8.99 3.49
N ARG A 93 -12.78 7.89 3.94
CA ARG A 93 -12.29 7.76 5.30
C ARG A 93 -11.06 6.86 5.29
N LEU A 94 -10.00 7.32 5.95
CA LEU A 94 -8.77 6.58 6.06
C LEU A 94 -8.28 6.60 7.50
N VAL A 95 -8.04 5.42 8.04
CA VAL A 95 -7.41 5.26 9.37
C VAL A 95 -6.17 4.41 9.17
N ILE A 96 -5.02 4.94 9.54
CA ILE A 96 -3.75 4.23 9.50
C ILE A 96 -3.16 4.26 10.90
N GLU A 97 -2.83 3.09 11.43
CA GLU A 97 -2.20 2.93 12.73
C GLU A 97 -0.90 2.17 12.57
N LYS A 98 0.15 2.67 13.20
CA LYS A 98 1.42 1.97 13.29
C LYS A 98 1.43 1.20 14.60
N LEU A 99 1.45 -0.12 14.51
CA LEU A 99 1.33 -1.02 15.65
C LEU A 99 2.64 -1.74 15.91
N SER A 100 2.85 -2.14 17.17
CA SER A 100 3.99 -2.95 17.55
C SER A 100 3.50 -4.32 17.97
N LEU A 101 4.23 -5.37 17.56
CA LEU A 101 3.95 -6.72 18.02
C LEU A 101 4.45 -6.96 19.43
N ILE A 102 5.26 -6.05 19.97
CA ILE A 102 5.76 -6.13 21.34
C ILE A 102 4.84 -5.32 22.23
N HIS A 103 4.02 -6.01 22.96
CA HIS A 103 3.16 -5.42 23.98
C HIS A 103 3.74 -5.67 25.33
N ILE A 104 3.92 -4.63 26.08
CA ILE A 104 4.42 -4.72 27.43
C ILE A 104 3.35 -4.19 28.35
#